data_89495d3ff95329f5c73d2b0fb2c124d3
#
_entry.id   89495d3ff95329f5c73d2b0fb2c124d3
#
_cell.length_a   1.000
_cell.length_b   1.000
_cell.length_c   1.000
_cell.angle_alpha   90.00
_cell.angle_beta   90.00
_cell.angle_gamma   90.00
#
_symmetry.space_group_name_H-M   'P 1'
#
loop_
_entity.id
_entity.type
_entity.pdbx_description
1 polymer ?
#
loop_
_entity_poly.entity_id
_entity_poly.type
_entity_poly.pdbx_seq_one_letter_code
_entity_poly.pdbx_strand_id
1 'polypeptide(L)'
;SRSTIAACVTVAVSAMNPVWAWEPTKPVEFVVPAGTGGGADQMARLMQGIIIKHKLMKEPIIVVNKSAGAGAEGFLEIKGAKGDPHKIVVTLSNLFTTPMATGVPFNWKDMTPVAMMALDQFVLWVNAETPYKTGKDFLAAVKTAGPSKMKMGGTGSKQEDQILTVALEKATGTKFIYVPFKGGGEVAV
;
A
#
# COMPACT_ATOMS: atom_id res chain seq x y z
N SER A 1 74.81 -7.57 -27.21
CA SER A 1 73.52 -7.83 -27.77
C SER A 1 72.45 -7.61 -26.68
N ARG A 2 71.78 -6.45 -26.67
CA ARG A 2 70.71 -6.12 -25.74
C ARG A 2 69.39 -6.29 -26.49
N SER A 3 68.65 -7.37 -26.16
CA SER A 3 67.31 -7.62 -26.67
C SER A 3 66.29 -6.81 -25.84
N THR A 4 65.73 -5.82 -26.47
CA THR A 4 64.64 -5.02 -25.89
C THR A 4 63.31 -5.75 -26.13
N ILE A 5 62.73 -6.30 -25.07
CA ILE A 5 61.38 -6.89 -25.11
C ILE A 5 60.37 -5.73 -24.99
N ALA A 6 59.69 -5.44 -26.06
CA ALA A 6 58.54 -4.51 -26.05
C ALA A 6 57.31 -5.26 -25.55
N ALA A 7 56.87 -4.93 -24.36
CA ALA A 7 55.60 -5.42 -23.81
C ALA A 7 54.43 -4.60 -24.38
N CYS A 8 53.67 -5.17 -25.29
CA CYS A 8 52.40 -4.63 -25.72
C CYS A 8 51.35 -4.77 -24.60
N VAL A 9 51.08 -3.67 -23.92
CA VAL A 9 49.92 -3.60 -22.98
C VAL A 9 48.67 -3.35 -23.80
N THR A 10 47.93 -4.40 -24.06
CA THR A 10 46.61 -4.29 -24.70
C THR A 10 45.60 -3.83 -23.63
N VAL A 11 45.26 -2.56 -23.63
CA VAL A 11 44.16 -2.03 -22.81
C VAL A 11 42.86 -2.52 -23.42
N ALA A 12 42.26 -3.52 -22.80
CA ALA A 12 40.90 -3.93 -23.10
C ALA A 12 39.93 -2.83 -22.59
N VAL A 13 39.54 -1.95 -23.52
CA VAL A 13 38.41 -1.02 -23.28
C VAL A 13 37.17 -1.87 -23.28
N SER A 14 36.72 -2.26 -22.08
CA SER A 14 35.42 -2.87 -21.89
C SER A 14 34.37 -1.88 -22.39
N ALA A 15 33.76 -2.19 -23.53
CA ALA A 15 32.63 -1.44 -24.06
C ALA A 15 31.53 -1.49 -23.02
N MET A 16 31.40 -0.43 -22.25
CA MET A 16 30.21 -0.20 -21.41
C MET A 16 29.05 -0.03 -22.39
N ASN A 17 28.34 -1.11 -22.66
CA ASN A 17 27.05 -1.00 -23.31
C ASN A 17 26.17 -0.08 -22.44
N PRO A 18 25.63 1.01 -22.98
CA PRO A 18 24.71 1.83 -22.24
C PRO A 18 23.55 0.93 -21.84
N VAL A 19 23.40 0.68 -20.54
CA VAL A 19 22.19 0.08 -20.01
C VAL A 19 21.10 1.12 -20.22
N TRP A 20 20.36 0.98 -21.32
CA TRP A 20 19.20 1.80 -21.57
C TRP A 20 18.20 1.45 -20.49
N ALA A 21 18.04 2.37 -19.54
CA ALA A 21 16.95 2.25 -18.56
C ALA A 21 15.64 2.17 -19.36
N TRP A 22 14.83 1.16 -19.05
CA TRP A 22 13.51 1.05 -19.67
C TRP A 22 12.70 2.32 -19.39
N GLU A 23 12.08 2.90 -20.39
CA GLU A 23 11.13 3.98 -20.25
C GLU A 23 9.74 3.54 -20.74
N PRO A 24 8.67 3.99 -20.09
CA PRO A 24 7.32 3.75 -20.56
C PRO A 24 7.12 4.31 -21.97
N THR A 25 6.38 3.58 -22.81
CA THR A 25 6.03 3.97 -24.18
C THR A 25 4.57 4.39 -24.32
N LYS A 26 3.79 4.27 -23.25
CA LYS A 26 2.38 4.68 -23.10
C LYS A 26 2.14 5.07 -21.64
N PRO A 27 1.01 5.71 -21.30
CA PRO A 27 0.67 6.04 -19.92
C PRO A 27 0.77 4.83 -18.98
N VAL A 28 1.33 5.06 -17.79
CA VAL A 28 1.43 4.04 -16.74
C VAL A 28 0.22 4.16 -15.81
N GLU A 29 -0.56 3.11 -15.68
CA GLU A 29 -1.64 3.05 -14.69
C GLU A 29 -1.11 2.67 -13.31
N PHE A 30 -1.36 3.52 -12.33
CA PHE A 30 -1.06 3.27 -10.93
C PHE A 30 -2.34 2.86 -10.21
N VAL A 31 -2.57 1.57 -10.15
CA VAL A 31 -3.77 0.97 -9.57
C VAL A 31 -3.74 1.07 -8.06
N VAL A 32 -4.82 1.60 -7.48
CA VAL A 32 -5.03 1.71 -6.03
C VAL A 32 -6.20 0.79 -5.66
N PRO A 33 -5.97 -0.39 -5.03
CA PRO A 33 -7.03 -1.30 -4.62
C PRO A 33 -7.69 -0.85 -3.31
N ALA A 34 -8.05 0.43 -3.24
CA ALA A 34 -8.66 1.10 -2.10
C ALA A 34 -9.48 2.31 -2.55
N GLY A 35 -10.29 2.83 -1.64
CA GLY A 35 -11.09 4.04 -1.87
C GLY A 35 -10.25 5.30 -2.01
N THR A 36 -10.79 6.28 -2.73
CA THR A 36 -10.19 7.61 -2.90
C THR A 36 -10.05 8.31 -1.54
N GLY A 37 -8.96 9.06 -1.36
CA GLY A 37 -8.68 9.82 -0.14
C GLY A 37 -8.06 9.00 1.01
N GLY A 38 -7.98 7.67 0.89
CA GLY A 38 -7.26 6.82 1.82
C GLY A 38 -5.73 6.89 1.67
N GLY A 39 -4.99 6.30 2.59
CA GLY A 39 -3.52 6.38 2.62
C GLY A 39 -2.85 5.91 1.33
N ALA A 40 -3.29 4.79 0.75
CA ALA A 40 -2.77 4.28 -0.51
C ALA A 40 -3.04 5.23 -1.70
N ASP A 41 -4.22 5.84 -1.75
CA ASP A 41 -4.57 6.82 -2.78
C ASP A 41 -3.74 8.10 -2.65
N GLN A 42 -3.60 8.61 -1.42
CA GLN A 42 -2.76 9.79 -1.16
C GLN A 42 -1.29 9.53 -1.53
N MET A 43 -0.75 8.36 -1.19
CA MET A 43 0.61 7.96 -1.57
C MET A 43 0.78 7.92 -3.09
N ALA A 44 -0.15 7.27 -3.81
CA ALA A 44 -0.09 7.18 -5.26
C ALA A 44 -0.15 8.56 -5.91
N ARG A 45 -1.03 9.46 -5.43
CA ARG A 45 -1.14 10.83 -5.95
C ARG A 45 0.06 11.70 -5.59
N LEU A 46 0.66 11.51 -4.42
CA LEU A 46 1.91 12.18 -4.05
C LEU A 46 3.04 11.78 -5.02
N MET A 47 3.19 10.49 -5.29
CA MET A 47 4.18 9.99 -6.24
C MET A 47 3.91 10.53 -7.65
N GLN A 48 2.65 10.49 -8.11
CA GLN A 48 2.24 11.09 -9.37
C GLN A 48 2.65 12.57 -9.45
N GLY A 49 2.36 13.34 -8.40
CA GLY A 49 2.69 14.77 -8.32
C GLY A 49 4.19 15.03 -8.39
N ILE A 50 5.00 14.21 -7.72
CA ILE A 50 6.46 14.29 -7.75
C ILE A 50 6.99 13.98 -9.16
N ILE A 51 6.52 12.91 -9.79
CA ILE A 51 6.91 12.50 -11.13
C ILE A 51 6.61 13.61 -12.15
N ILE A 52 5.43 14.21 -12.08
CA ILE A 52 5.01 15.32 -12.96
C ILE A 52 5.88 16.56 -12.68
N LYS A 53 6.00 16.96 -11.42
CA LYS A 53 6.73 18.17 -11.02
C LYS A 53 8.20 18.15 -11.47
N HIS A 54 8.83 17.00 -11.35
CA HIS A 54 10.25 16.82 -11.65
C HIS A 54 10.51 16.22 -13.04
N LYS A 55 9.45 16.00 -13.85
CA LYS A 55 9.55 15.43 -15.20
C LYS A 55 10.36 14.13 -15.24
N LEU A 56 10.10 13.24 -14.27
CA LEU A 56 10.86 12.00 -14.11
C LEU A 56 10.49 10.93 -15.14
N MET A 57 9.37 11.10 -15.85
CA MET A 57 8.92 10.22 -16.92
C MET A 57 8.41 11.06 -18.09
N LYS A 58 8.53 10.53 -19.32
CA LYS A 58 7.98 11.16 -20.53
C LYS A 58 6.48 10.92 -20.63
N GLU A 59 6.06 9.68 -20.36
CA GLU A 59 4.66 9.30 -20.37
C GLU A 59 3.99 9.61 -19.03
N PRO A 60 2.71 9.98 -19.03
CA PRO A 60 2.01 10.29 -17.79
C PRO A 60 1.77 9.04 -16.94
N ILE A 61 1.76 9.23 -15.61
CA ILE A 61 1.26 8.24 -14.67
C ILE A 61 -0.17 8.60 -14.26
N ILE A 62 -1.09 7.63 -14.28
CA ILE A 62 -2.51 7.83 -14.04
C ILE A 62 -2.92 6.99 -12.82
N VAL A 63 -3.40 7.66 -11.76
CA VAL A 63 -3.89 6.97 -10.56
C VAL A 63 -5.33 6.51 -10.78
N VAL A 64 -5.57 5.21 -10.61
CA VAL A 64 -6.88 4.57 -10.83
C VAL A 64 -7.30 3.80 -9.59
N ASN A 65 -8.40 4.21 -8.94
CA ASN A 65 -8.94 3.51 -7.78
C ASN A 65 -9.82 2.33 -8.19
N LYS A 66 -9.53 1.15 -7.64
CA LYS A 66 -10.21 -0.13 -7.88
C LYS A 66 -10.52 -0.81 -6.54
N SER A 67 -11.53 -0.32 -5.83
CA SER A 67 -11.81 -0.69 -4.43
C SER A 67 -12.82 -1.80 -4.23
N ALA A 68 -13.52 -2.24 -5.29
CA ALA A 68 -14.56 -3.25 -5.14
C ALA A 68 -14.02 -4.57 -4.58
N GLY A 69 -14.85 -5.26 -3.78
CA GLY A 69 -14.48 -6.52 -3.15
C GLY A 69 -13.28 -6.41 -2.20
N ALA A 70 -13.21 -5.35 -1.40
CA ALA A 70 -12.07 -5.07 -0.52
C ALA A 70 -10.73 -4.96 -1.28
N GLY A 71 -10.75 -4.37 -2.47
CA GLY A 71 -9.59 -4.21 -3.35
C GLY A 71 -9.34 -5.38 -4.31
N ALA A 72 -10.14 -6.44 -4.25
CA ALA A 72 -9.99 -7.61 -5.12
C ALA A 72 -10.00 -7.24 -6.61
N GLU A 73 -10.83 -6.27 -7.01
CA GLU A 73 -10.90 -5.76 -8.38
C GLU A 73 -9.52 -5.30 -8.88
N GLY A 74 -8.83 -4.46 -8.11
CA GLY A 74 -7.51 -3.96 -8.48
C GLY A 74 -6.46 -5.06 -8.56
N PHE A 75 -6.46 -6.00 -7.62
CA PHE A 75 -5.52 -7.11 -7.63
C PHE A 75 -5.76 -8.07 -8.81
N LEU A 76 -7.00 -8.35 -9.16
CA LEU A 76 -7.33 -9.18 -10.32
C LEU A 76 -6.94 -8.49 -11.64
N GLU A 77 -7.09 -7.17 -11.72
CA GLU A 77 -6.65 -6.40 -12.89
C GLU A 77 -5.14 -6.50 -13.08
N ILE A 78 -4.36 -6.32 -12.02
CA ILE A 78 -2.89 -6.46 -12.08
C ILE A 78 -2.49 -7.89 -12.42
N LYS A 79 -3.13 -8.90 -11.82
CA LYS A 79 -2.89 -10.31 -12.17
C LYS A 79 -3.16 -10.59 -13.65
N GLY A 80 -4.25 -10.03 -14.19
CA GLY A 80 -4.60 -10.15 -15.61
C GLY A 80 -3.65 -9.43 -16.56
N ALA A 81 -2.94 -8.42 -16.07
CA ALA A 81 -1.96 -7.63 -16.83
C ALA A 81 -0.52 -8.18 -16.75
N LYS A 82 -0.37 -9.48 -16.55
CA LYS A 82 0.95 -10.13 -16.41
C LYS A 82 1.88 -9.77 -17.56
N GLY A 83 3.06 -9.23 -17.20
CA GLY A 83 4.08 -8.82 -18.17
C GLY A 83 3.85 -7.44 -18.79
N ASP A 84 2.78 -6.72 -18.47
CA ASP A 84 2.62 -5.31 -18.88
C ASP A 84 3.36 -4.38 -17.90
N PRO A 85 4.49 -3.77 -18.31
CA PRO A 85 5.26 -2.90 -17.44
C PRO A 85 4.60 -1.52 -17.22
N HIS A 86 3.46 -1.25 -17.86
CA HIS A 86 2.71 -0.01 -17.72
C HIS A 86 1.59 -0.09 -16.68
N LYS A 87 1.52 -1.19 -15.93
CA LYS A 87 0.58 -1.34 -14.81
C LYS A 87 1.34 -1.64 -13.53
N ILE A 88 1.20 -0.75 -12.54
CA ILE A 88 1.75 -0.93 -11.20
C ILE A 88 0.63 -0.80 -10.16
N VAL A 89 0.83 -1.36 -9.00
CA VAL A 89 -0.14 -1.31 -7.90
C VAL A 89 0.52 -0.79 -6.63
N VAL A 90 -0.13 0.13 -5.92
CA VAL A 90 0.21 0.44 -4.54
C VAL A 90 -0.66 -0.41 -3.62
N THR A 91 -0.05 -1.11 -2.68
CA THR A 91 -0.76 -2.03 -1.80
C THR A 91 -0.23 -1.94 -0.37
N LEU A 92 -1.06 -2.37 0.56
CA LEU A 92 -0.78 -2.51 1.98
C LEU A 92 -0.90 -4.00 2.35
N SER A 93 -1.23 -4.29 3.61
CA SER A 93 -1.50 -5.64 4.08
C SER A 93 -2.69 -6.31 3.39
N ASN A 94 -3.57 -5.54 2.73
CA ASN A 94 -4.68 -6.06 1.95
C ASN A 94 -4.23 -6.98 0.79
N LEU A 95 -2.99 -6.90 0.33
CA LEU A 95 -2.39 -7.88 -0.58
C LEU A 95 -2.50 -9.31 -0.03
N PHE A 96 -2.42 -9.47 1.28
CA PHE A 96 -2.50 -10.76 1.97
C PHE A 96 -3.88 -11.03 2.54
N THR A 97 -4.54 -10.02 3.11
CA THR A 97 -5.81 -10.19 3.82
C THR A 97 -7.01 -10.31 2.89
N THR A 98 -7.02 -9.62 1.74
CA THR A 98 -8.14 -9.65 0.79
C THR A 98 -8.40 -11.06 0.24
N PRO A 99 -7.42 -11.84 -0.26
CA PRO A 99 -7.69 -13.19 -0.73
C PRO A 99 -8.19 -14.12 0.38
N MET A 100 -7.70 -13.96 1.61
CA MET A 100 -8.19 -14.75 2.76
C MET A 100 -9.62 -14.38 3.17
N ALA A 101 -9.97 -13.10 3.05
CA ALA A 101 -11.28 -12.60 3.45
C ALA A 101 -12.38 -12.89 2.42
N THR A 102 -12.04 -12.86 1.13
CA THR A 102 -13.00 -12.89 0.02
C THR A 102 -12.97 -14.18 -0.79
N GLY A 103 -11.91 -14.99 -0.67
CA GLY A 103 -11.69 -16.17 -1.50
C GLY A 103 -11.34 -15.84 -2.97
N VAL A 104 -11.03 -14.59 -3.27
CA VAL A 104 -10.68 -14.17 -4.64
C VAL A 104 -9.42 -14.91 -5.12
N PRO A 105 -9.35 -15.38 -6.39
CA PRO A 105 -8.30 -16.24 -6.87
C PRO A 105 -7.03 -15.45 -7.25
N PHE A 106 -6.43 -14.74 -6.31
CA PHE A 106 -5.10 -14.18 -6.49
C PHE A 106 -4.20 -14.47 -5.28
N ASN A 107 -2.89 -14.41 -5.51
CA ASN A 107 -1.87 -14.58 -4.49
C ASN A 107 -0.80 -13.49 -4.68
N TRP A 108 -0.15 -13.06 -3.60
CA TRP A 108 0.95 -12.10 -3.70
C TRP A 108 2.09 -12.56 -4.64
N LYS A 109 2.25 -13.88 -4.84
CA LYS A 109 3.22 -14.46 -5.77
C LYS A 109 2.85 -14.26 -7.25
N ASP A 110 1.63 -13.84 -7.54
CA ASP A 110 1.21 -13.46 -8.90
C ASP A 110 1.78 -12.10 -9.32
N MET A 111 2.42 -11.38 -8.39
CA MET A 111 2.93 -10.02 -8.57
C MET A 111 4.43 -9.97 -8.33
N THR A 112 5.10 -9.03 -8.98
CA THR A 112 6.53 -8.77 -8.78
C THR A 112 6.67 -7.54 -7.85
N PRO A 113 7.30 -7.67 -6.66
CA PRO A 113 7.55 -6.53 -5.80
C PRO A 113 8.56 -5.58 -6.44
N VAL A 114 8.27 -4.28 -6.41
CA VAL A 114 9.14 -3.23 -6.96
C VAL A 114 9.90 -2.55 -5.83
N ALA A 115 9.19 -1.99 -4.85
CA ALA A 115 9.78 -1.30 -3.71
C ALA A 115 8.82 -1.27 -2.53
N MET A 116 9.37 -1.23 -1.32
CA MET A 116 8.65 -0.85 -0.11
C MET A 116 8.84 0.65 0.12
N MET A 117 7.75 1.40 0.07
CA MET A 117 7.79 2.86 0.11
C MET A 117 7.69 3.42 1.53
N ALA A 118 6.92 2.77 2.41
CA ALA A 118 6.72 3.18 3.80
C ALA A 118 6.31 2.00 4.67
N LEU A 119 6.53 2.14 5.98
CA LEU A 119 5.94 1.27 6.99
C LEU A 119 4.63 1.89 7.44
N ASP A 120 3.56 1.11 7.38
CA ASP A 120 2.25 1.54 7.86
C ASP A 120 2.15 1.31 9.38
N GLN A 121 1.85 2.39 10.11
CA GLN A 121 1.70 2.35 11.56
C GLN A 121 0.26 2.70 11.94
N PHE A 122 -0.30 1.92 12.84
CA PHE A 122 -1.68 2.09 13.27
C PHE A 122 -1.75 2.94 14.53
N VAL A 123 -2.74 3.83 14.55
CA VAL A 123 -3.05 4.65 15.72
C VAL A 123 -4.51 4.52 16.10
N LEU A 124 -4.78 4.47 17.40
CA LEU A 124 -6.14 4.62 17.94
C LEU A 124 -6.39 6.11 18.18
N TRP A 125 -7.45 6.65 17.62
CA TRP A 125 -7.82 8.05 17.77
C TRP A 125 -9.31 8.20 18.01
N VAL A 126 -9.68 9.30 18.67
CA VAL A 126 -11.05 9.67 19.03
C VAL A 126 -11.25 11.15 18.72
N ASN A 127 -12.51 11.59 18.63
CA ASN A 127 -12.81 13.01 18.51
C ASN A 127 -12.23 13.78 19.69
N ALA A 128 -11.58 14.92 19.41
CA ALA A 128 -10.89 15.74 20.40
C ALA A 128 -11.81 16.31 21.50
N GLU A 129 -13.10 16.43 21.21
CA GLU A 129 -14.13 16.89 22.16
C GLU A 129 -14.54 15.81 23.18
N THR A 130 -14.11 14.55 22.98
CA THR A 130 -14.38 13.49 23.95
C THR A 130 -13.58 13.67 25.23
N PRO A 131 -14.06 13.14 26.38
CA PRO A 131 -13.37 13.29 27.66
C PRO A 131 -12.10 12.41 27.76
N TYR A 132 -11.83 11.55 26.78
CA TYR A 132 -10.69 10.64 26.80
C TYR A 132 -9.40 11.39 26.41
N LYS A 133 -8.42 11.44 27.30
CA LYS A 133 -7.13 12.10 27.05
C LYS A 133 -6.00 11.09 26.76
N THR A 134 -6.21 9.82 27.10
CA THR A 134 -5.28 8.73 26.87
C THR A 134 -6.02 7.49 26.37
N GLY A 135 -5.31 6.56 25.71
CA GLY A 135 -5.86 5.26 25.36
C GLY A 135 -6.36 4.46 26.57
N LYS A 136 -5.74 4.67 27.76
CA LYS A 136 -6.17 4.05 29.01
C LYS A 136 -7.54 4.56 29.45
N ASP A 137 -7.78 5.88 29.38
CA ASP A 137 -9.08 6.47 29.72
C ASP A 137 -10.17 5.95 28.80
N PHE A 138 -9.89 5.88 27.50
CA PHE A 138 -10.80 5.32 26.50
C PHE A 138 -11.16 3.86 26.82
N LEU A 139 -10.17 3.01 27.05
CA LEU A 139 -10.40 1.60 27.36
C LEU A 139 -11.15 1.39 28.68
N ALA A 140 -10.93 2.24 29.68
CA ALA A 140 -11.69 2.24 30.93
C ALA A 140 -13.16 2.56 30.67
N ALA A 141 -13.44 3.58 29.84
CA ALA A 141 -14.81 3.92 29.44
C ALA A 141 -15.48 2.79 28.64
N VAL A 142 -14.76 2.12 27.75
CA VAL A 142 -15.27 0.95 27.01
C VAL A 142 -15.68 -0.18 27.98
N LYS A 143 -14.84 -0.47 28.96
CA LYS A 143 -15.15 -1.48 29.99
C LYS A 143 -16.38 -1.11 30.81
N THR A 144 -16.50 0.15 31.22
CA THR A 144 -17.63 0.67 31.98
C THR A 144 -18.93 0.62 31.17
N ALA A 145 -18.87 0.92 29.88
CA ALA A 145 -20.04 0.85 28.99
C ALA A 145 -20.54 -0.60 28.78
N GLY A 146 -19.66 -1.58 28.92
CA GLY A 146 -19.93 -2.99 28.69
C GLY A 146 -19.71 -3.46 27.24
N PRO A 147 -19.78 -4.77 27.00
CA PRO A 147 -19.45 -5.36 25.71
C PRO A 147 -20.40 -4.88 24.62
N SER A 148 -19.81 -4.59 23.43
CA SER A 148 -20.54 -4.19 22.22
C SER A 148 -21.46 -2.97 22.41
N LYS A 149 -21.06 -2.01 23.25
CA LYS A 149 -21.76 -0.73 23.42
C LYS A 149 -21.07 0.41 22.69
N MET A 150 -19.77 0.30 22.44
CA MET A 150 -19.02 1.32 21.73
C MET A 150 -18.65 0.83 20.32
N LYS A 151 -18.62 1.77 19.37
CA LYS A 151 -18.26 1.52 17.98
C LYS A 151 -16.77 1.75 17.77
N MET A 152 -16.17 0.94 16.90
CA MET A 152 -14.82 1.12 16.37
C MET A 152 -14.91 1.22 14.86
N GLY A 153 -14.59 2.38 14.29
CA GLY A 153 -14.52 2.58 12.86
C GLY A 153 -13.17 2.13 12.30
N GLY A 154 -13.16 1.62 11.10
CA GLY A 154 -11.93 1.27 10.39
C GLY A 154 -12.18 0.92 8.93
N THR A 155 -11.12 0.80 8.16
CA THR A 155 -11.19 0.50 6.73
C THR A 155 -11.50 -0.97 6.49
N GLY A 156 -12.51 -1.21 5.68
CA GLY A 156 -12.86 -2.55 5.20
C GLY A 156 -13.33 -3.53 6.28
N SER A 157 -13.90 -4.63 5.83
CA SER A 157 -14.26 -5.76 6.69
C SER A 157 -13.21 -6.86 6.55
N LYS A 158 -12.81 -7.47 7.66
CA LYS A 158 -11.78 -8.51 7.74
C LYS A 158 -10.40 -8.05 7.24
N GLN A 159 -10.17 -6.74 7.26
CA GLN A 159 -8.89 -6.12 6.93
C GLN A 159 -8.15 -5.68 8.21
N GLU A 160 -7.01 -5.01 8.05
CA GLU A 160 -6.06 -4.67 9.10
C GLU A 160 -6.67 -4.00 10.32
N ASP A 161 -7.52 -2.99 10.12
CA ASP A 161 -8.13 -2.25 11.24
C ASP A 161 -9.05 -3.14 12.08
N GLN A 162 -9.79 -4.05 11.44
CA GLN A 162 -10.61 -5.01 12.16
C GLN A 162 -9.76 -6.07 12.87
N ILE A 163 -8.67 -6.51 12.26
CA ILE A 163 -7.72 -7.45 12.89
C ILE A 163 -7.12 -6.82 14.15
N LEU A 164 -6.70 -5.55 14.06
CA LEU A 164 -6.20 -4.80 15.21
C LEU A 164 -7.28 -4.58 16.28
N THR A 165 -8.51 -4.28 15.88
CA THR A 165 -9.63 -4.17 16.80
C THR A 165 -9.81 -5.46 17.59
N VAL A 166 -9.80 -6.62 16.92
CA VAL A 166 -9.91 -7.94 17.58
C VAL A 166 -8.71 -8.23 18.46
N ALA A 167 -7.49 -7.84 18.04
CA ALA A 167 -6.30 -7.99 18.88
C ALA A 167 -6.40 -7.13 20.16
N LEU A 168 -6.86 -5.88 20.03
CA LEU A 168 -7.12 -4.99 21.15
C LEU A 168 -8.18 -5.56 22.11
N GLU A 169 -9.29 -6.07 21.57
CA GLU A 169 -10.34 -6.73 22.35
C GLU A 169 -9.79 -7.88 23.19
N LYS A 170 -8.99 -8.75 22.56
CA LYS A 170 -8.37 -9.90 23.26
C LYS A 170 -7.39 -9.46 24.34
N ALA A 171 -6.55 -8.45 24.06
CA ALA A 171 -5.53 -7.97 24.99
C ALA A 171 -6.14 -7.23 26.20
N THR A 172 -7.30 -6.58 26.04
CA THR A 172 -7.89 -5.71 27.04
C THR A 172 -9.15 -6.25 27.70
N GLY A 173 -9.70 -7.35 27.19
CA GLY A 173 -10.99 -7.89 27.63
C GLY A 173 -12.18 -6.99 27.28
N THR A 174 -12.05 -6.14 26.27
CA THR A 174 -13.13 -5.29 25.75
C THR A 174 -13.83 -5.92 24.56
N LYS A 175 -14.97 -5.32 24.13
CA LYS A 175 -15.70 -5.74 22.92
C LYS A 175 -16.32 -4.53 22.25
N PHE A 176 -16.09 -4.37 20.94
CA PHE A 176 -16.60 -3.28 20.12
C PHE A 176 -17.64 -3.76 19.10
N ILE A 177 -18.42 -2.82 18.57
CA ILE A 177 -19.11 -2.99 17.29
C ILE A 177 -18.19 -2.42 16.22
N TYR A 178 -17.60 -3.27 15.39
CA TYR A 178 -16.77 -2.80 14.29
C TYR A 178 -17.63 -2.27 13.16
N VAL A 179 -17.31 -1.07 12.65
CA VAL A 179 -17.99 -0.40 11.54
C VAL A 179 -17.01 -0.24 10.40
N PRO A 180 -17.13 -1.02 9.30
CA PRO A 180 -16.25 -0.91 8.16
C PRO A 180 -16.60 0.26 7.25
N PHE A 181 -15.59 1.01 6.81
CA PHE A 181 -15.65 2.08 5.83
C PHE A 181 -14.88 1.70 4.56
N LYS A 182 -15.12 2.38 3.43
CA LYS A 182 -14.44 2.08 2.16
C LYS A 182 -12.99 2.56 2.13
N GLY A 183 -12.65 3.55 2.93
CA GLY A 183 -11.28 4.08 3.03
C GLY A 183 -11.08 4.90 4.29
N GLY A 184 -9.82 5.09 4.70
CA GLY A 184 -9.46 5.80 5.92
C GLY A 184 -9.95 7.26 5.97
N GLY A 185 -10.10 7.91 4.82
CA GLY A 185 -10.67 9.26 4.73
C GLY A 185 -12.12 9.34 5.22
N GLU A 186 -12.92 8.31 4.97
CA GLU A 186 -14.33 8.25 5.43
C GLU A 186 -14.43 7.99 6.94
N VAL A 187 -13.41 7.36 7.54
CA VAL A 187 -13.37 7.08 8.99
C VAL A 187 -13.04 8.36 9.77
N ALA A 188 -12.30 9.28 9.15
CA ALA A 188 -11.76 10.48 9.78
C ALA A 188 -12.79 11.64 9.86
N VAL A 189 -13.86 11.59 9.09
CA VAL A 189 -14.92 12.61 9.03
C VAL A 189 -16.16 12.15 9.76
#